data_36766c0aace44ec1dd1bc06a521084f5
#
_entry.id   36766c0aace44ec1dd1bc06a521084f5
#
_cell.length_a   1.000
_cell.length_b   1.000
_cell.length_c   1.000
_cell.angle_alpha   90.00
_cell.angle_beta   90.00
_cell.angle_gamma   90.00
#
_symmetry.space_group_name_H-M   'P 1'
#
loop_
_entity.id
_entity.type
_entity.pdbx_description
1 polymer ?
#
loop_
_entity_poly.entity_id
_entity_poly.type
_entity_poly.pdbx_seq_one_letter_code
_entity_poly.pdbx_strand_id
1 'polypeptide(L)'
;MHTSTAQSHARPHSHHHAGRSAAAAAPAASAAKPKLYNPRHPERTLLYQTIADHFETWLDLAGAGQFDGQGDHHTPKPYVRQAFRKYLECGMFSHGFARARCDDCGHDYFVAFSCKGRGVCPSCNTRTRGAWWRRQRT
;
A
#
# COMPACT_ATOMS: atom_id res chain seq x y z
N MET A 1 32.10 -30.31 61.28
CA MET A 1 32.57 -31.67 60.92
C MET A 1 32.74 -31.73 59.41
N HIS A 2 34.01 -32.05 59.01
CA HIS A 2 34.48 -32.46 57.69
C HIS A 2 34.33 -31.42 56.53
N THR A 3 35.31 -30.53 56.24
CA THR A 3 36.61 -30.71 55.52
C THR A 3 36.52 -31.66 54.31
N SER A 4 36.67 -31.13 53.11
CA SER A 4 37.64 -31.71 52.16
C SER A 4 37.98 -30.78 51.03
N THR A 5 39.19 -30.48 50.93
CA THR A 5 40.09 -29.81 50.02
C THR A 5 40.43 -30.72 48.84
N ALA A 6 40.56 -30.18 47.61
CA ALA A 6 41.52 -30.63 46.59
C ALA A 6 41.45 -29.64 45.42
N GLN A 7 42.30 -28.76 45.19
CA GLN A 7 43.60 -28.65 44.55
C GLN A 7 43.73 -29.29 43.17
N SER A 8 43.98 -28.39 42.20
CA SER A 8 45.13 -28.38 41.31
C SER A 8 44.97 -29.10 39.96
N HIS A 9 45.07 -28.42 38.84
CA HIS A 9 46.31 -28.33 38.04
C HIS A 9 46.09 -27.45 36.80
N ALA A 10 47.00 -26.49 36.70
CA ALA A 10 47.23 -25.68 35.50
C ALA A 10 48.01 -26.50 34.44
N ARG A 11 47.70 -26.25 33.16
CA ARG A 11 48.71 -26.26 32.09
C ARG A 11 48.29 -25.35 30.93
N PRO A 12 49.23 -24.56 30.40
CA PRO A 12 49.02 -23.69 29.24
C PRO A 12 49.42 -24.41 27.96
N HIS A 13 48.65 -24.29 26.93
CA HIS A 13 49.11 -24.55 25.55
C HIS A 13 48.75 -23.37 24.66
N SER A 14 49.77 -22.61 24.36
CA SER A 14 49.87 -21.66 23.28
C SER A 14 49.79 -22.40 21.95
N HIS A 15 48.87 -22.04 21.09
CA HIS A 15 49.06 -22.21 19.65
C HIS A 15 48.56 -20.96 18.94
N HIS A 16 49.53 -20.21 18.47
CA HIS A 16 49.36 -19.17 17.46
C HIS A 16 48.91 -19.81 16.16
N HIS A 17 47.74 -19.40 15.66
CA HIS A 17 47.45 -19.42 14.22
C HIS A 17 46.91 -18.08 13.82
N ALA A 18 47.79 -17.26 13.26
CA ALA A 18 47.44 -16.10 12.47
C ALA A 18 46.80 -16.57 11.16
N GLY A 19 45.51 -16.61 11.15
CA GLY A 19 44.70 -16.74 9.93
C GLY A 19 44.20 -15.36 9.54
N ARG A 20 44.89 -14.71 8.60
CA ARG A 20 44.38 -13.52 7.89
C ARG A 20 43.20 -13.97 7.04
N SER A 21 41.98 -13.83 7.56
CA SER A 21 40.79 -13.92 6.77
C SER A 21 40.63 -12.58 6.01
N ALA A 22 40.95 -12.60 4.73
CA ALA A 22 40.59 -11.49 3.83
C ALA A 22 39.06 -11.41 3.77
N ALA A 23 38.51 -10.42 4.44
CA ALA A 23 37.11 -10.07 4.29
C ALA A 23 36.90 -9.64 2.82
N ALA A 24 36.29 -10.50 2.04
CA ALA A 24 35.82 -10.14 0.72
C ALA A 24 34.80 -9.01 0.88
N ALA A 25 35.14 -7.83 0.38
CA ALA A 25 34.23 -6.70 0.33
C ALA A 25 33.00 -7.12 -0.49
N ALA A 26 31.85 -7.17 0.16
CA ALA A 26 30.59 -7.37 -0.52
C ALA A 26 30.40 -6.28 -1.58
N PRO A 27 29.93 -6.62 -2.81
CA PRO A 27 29.71 -5.61 -3.83
C PRO A 27 28.69 -4.60 -3.29
N ALA A 28 29.03 -3.32 -3.36
CA ALA A 28 28.16 -2.22 -3.00
C ALA A 28 26.86 -2.37 -3.78
N ALA A 29 25.77 -2.66 -3.07
CA ALA A 29 24.44 -2.71 -3.67
C ALA A 29 24.20 -1.35 -4.34
N SER A 30 24.05 -1.36 -5.66
CA SER A 30 23.68 -0.19 -6.46
C SER A 30 22.43 0.41 -5.82
N ALA A 31 22.56 1.57 -5.21
CA ALA A 31 21.46 2.26 -4.56
C ALA A 31 20.46 2.65 -5.66
N ALA A 32 19.42 1.82 -5.80
CA ALA A 32 18.31 2.13 -6.68
C ALA A 32 17.72 3.47 -6.21
N LYS A 33 17.65 4.46 -7.13
CA LYS A 33 17.05 5.76 -6.83
C LYS A 33 15.69 5.56 -6.18
N PRO A 34 15.42 6.18 -5.04
CA PRO A 34 14.14 6.04 -4.36
C PRO A 34 13.03 6.46 -5.34
N LYS A 35 12.06 5.58 -5.56
CA LYS A 35 10.87 5.91 -6.37
C LYS A 35 10.08 6.96 -5.61
N LEU A 36 10.25 8.21 -6.02
CA LEU A 36 9.50 9.33 -5.47
C LEU A 36 8.00 9.06 -5.67
N TYR A 37 7.23 9.15 -4.57
CA TYR A 37 5.78 9.05 -4.67
C TYR A 37 5.25 10.22 -5.50
N ASN A 38 4.55 9.92 -6.58
CA ASN A 38 3.87 10.91 -7.40
C ASN A 38 2.38 10.87 -7.04
N PRO A 39 1.84 11.92 -6.41
CA PRO A 39 0.42 12.02 -6.10
C PRO A 39 -0.42 11.90 -7.36
N ARG A 40 -1.49 11.17 -7.28
CA ARG A 40 -2.47 11.10 -8.38
C ARG A 40 -3.35 12.35 -8.34
N HIS A 41 -3.77 12.78 -9.52
CA HIS A 41 -4.73 13.85 -9.73
C HIS A 41 -5.99 13.29 -10.38
N PRO A 42 -6.81 12.52 -9.63
CA PRO A 42 -8.03 11.91 -10.18
C PRO A 42 -9.01 12.94 -10.71
N GLU A 43 -9.07 14.13 -10.10
CA GLU A 43 -9.92 15.25 -10.46
C GLU A 43 -9.69 15.77 -11.89
N ARG A 44 -8.55 15.45 -12.50
CA ARG A 44 -8.21 15.81 -13.87
C ARG A 44 -8.71 14.80 -14.92
N THR A 45 -9.24 13.68 -14.47
CA THR A 45 -9.71 12.65 -15.39
C THR A 45 -11.15 12.88 -15.81
N LEU A 46 -11.47 12.64 -17.08
CA LEU A 46 -12.83 12.77 -17.61
C LEU A 46 -13.82 11.93 -16.78
N LEU A 47 -13.45 10.70 -16.42
CA LEU A 47 -14.31 9.84 -15.61
C LEU A 47 -14.65 10.47 -14.26
N TYR A 48 -13.68 11.07 -13.59
CA TYR A 48 -13.92 11.75 -12.32
C TYR A 48 -14.88 12.92 -12.49
N GLN A 49 -14.61 13.78 -13.46
CA GLN A 49 -15.44 14.96 -13.73
C GLN A 49 -16.87 14.56 -14.07
N THR A 50 -17.05 13.59 -14.96
CA THR A 50 -18.40 13.09 -15.32
C THR A 50 -19.15 12.58 -14.08
N ILE A 51 -18.49 11.81 -13.22
CA ILE A 51 -19.14 11.28 -12.02
C ILE A 51 -19.41 12.41 -11.02
N ALA A 52 -18.48 13.33 -10.82
CA ALA A 52 -18.66 14.45 -9.90
C ALA A 52 -19.84 15.34 -10.30
N ASP A 53 -19.98 15.61 -11.60
CA ASP A 53 -21.00 16.52 -12.12
C ASP A 53 -22.40 15.88 -12.20
N HIS A 54 -22.48 14.57 -12.42
CA HIS A 54 -23.76 13.93 -12.76
C HIS A 54 -24.24 12.88 -11.77
N PHE A 55 -23.44 12.51 -10.77
CA PHE A 55 -23.76 11.39 -9.89
C PHE A 55 -25.01 11.62 -9.04
N GLU A 56 -25.18 12.79 -8.44
CA GLU A 56 -26.35 13.08 -7.61
C GLU A 56 -27.60 13.21 -8.49
N THR A 57 -27.51 13.87 -9.65
CA THR A 57 -28.61 13.93 -10.63
C THR A 57 -29.03 12.54 -11.07
N TRP A 58 -28.06 11.65 -11.34
CA TRP A 58 -28.36 10.27 -11.69
C TRP A 58 -29.10 9.51 -10.57
N LEU A 59 -28.70 9.75 -9.30
CA LEU A 59 -29.37 9.14 -8.15
C LEU A 59 -30.84 9.58 -8.04
N ASP A 60 -31.09 10.86 -8.24
CA ASP A 60 -32.43 11.44 -8.18
C ASP A 60 -33.33 10.87 -9.29
N LEU A 61 -32.82 10.84 -10.52
CA LEU A 61 -33.55 10.29 -11.68
C LEU A 61 -33.80 8.78 -11.53
N ALA A 62 -32.83 8.02 -11.03
CA ALA A 62 -33.01 6.60 -10.77
C ALA A 62 -34.03 6.33 -9.66
N GLY A 63 -34.05 7.18 -8.63
CA GLY A 63 -35.05 7.13 -7.56
C GLY A 63 -36.47 7.50 -8.06
N ALA A 64 -36.55 8.35 -9.08
CA ALA A 64 -37.82 8.73 -9.71
C ALA A 64 -38.31 7.72 -10.77
N GLY A 65 -37.57 6.64 -11.02
CA GLY A 65 -37.98 5.61 -12.01
C GLY A 65 -37.84 6.02 -13.46
N GLN A 66 -37.06 7.06 -13.77
CA GLN A 66 -36.97 7.61 -15.13
C GLN A 66 -36.14 6.79 -16.12
N PHE A 67 -35.36 5.82 -15.62
CA PHE A 67 -34.47 5.00 -16.47
C PHE A 67 -35.11 3.70 -16.95
N ASP A 68 -36.18 3.25 -16.30
CA ASP A 68 -36.85 2.01 -16.65
C ASP A 68 -38.17 2.36 -17.36
N GLY A 69 -38.25 2.08 -18.64
CA GLY A 69 -39.47 2.31 -19.44
C GLY A 69 -40.75 1.62 -18.92
N GLN A 70 -40.64 0.95 -17.75
CA GLN A 70 -41.73 0.26 -17.06
C GLN A 70 -42.11 0.89 -15.72
N GLY A 71 -41.51 2.03 -15.36
CA GLY A 71 -41.85 2.76 -14.11
C GLY A 71 -41.44 2.07 -12.82
N ASP A 72 -40.57 1.05 -12.87
CA ASP A 72 -40.07 0.39 -11.71
C ASP A 72 -38.97 1.24 -11.05
N HIS A 73 -39.20 1.66 -9.83
CA HIS A 73 -38.29 2.54 -9.07
C HIS A 73 -37.03 1.77 -8.65
N HIS A 74 -36.04 1.70 -9.51
CA HIS A 74 -34.73 1.08 -9.21
C HIS A 74 -33.81 2.06 -8.48
N THR A 75 -34.14 2.37 -7.24
CA THR A 75 -33.21 3.12 -6.40
C THR A 75 -31.90 2.35 -6.29
N PRO A 76 -30.76 2.94 -6.68
CA PRO A 76 -29.48 2.25 -6.63
C PRO A 76 -29.17 1.73 -5.22
N LYS A 77 -28.77 0.48 -5.14
CA LYS A 77 -28.46 -0.16 -3.84
C LYS A 77 -27.44 0.64 -3.05
N PRO A 78 -27.51 0.68 -1.72
CA PRO A 78 -26.63 1.48 -0.88
C PRO A 78 -25.15 1.27 -1.17
N TYR A 79 -24.73 0.04 -1.47
CA TYR A 79 -23.33 -0.26 -1.78
C TYR A 79 -22.86 0.39 -3.08
N VAL A 80 -23.74 0.56 -4.09
CA VAL A 80 -23.42 1.25 -5.35
C VAL A 80 -23.16 2.72 -5.08
N ARG A 81 -24.07 3.38 -4.36
CA ARG A 81 -23.91 4.78 -3.95
C ARG A 81 -22.61 4.99 -3.18
N GLN A 82 -22.34 4.12 -2.23
CA GLN A 82 -21.11 4.19 -1.43
C GLN A 82 -19.85 3.98 -2.29
N ALA A 83 -19.91 3.10 -3.30
CA ALA A 83 -18.76 2.85 -4.18
C ALA A 83 -18.39 4.09 -5.01
N PHE A 84 -19.38 4.82 -5.53
CA PHE A 84 -19.15 6.08 -6.26
C PHE A 84 -18.64 7.19 -5.35
N ARG A 85 -19.21 7.39 -4.16
CA ARG A 85 -18.73 8.39 -3.20
C ARG A 85 -17.26 8.10 -2.79
N LYS A 86 -16.95 6.87 -2.44
CA LYS A 86 -15.56 6.48 -2.16
C LYS A 86 -14.61 6.66 -3.35
N TYR A 87 -15.11 6.54 -4.57
CA TYR A 87 -14.31 6.82 -5.76
C TYR A 87 -13.96 8.30 -5.86
N LEU A 88 -14.91 9.19 -5.62
CA LEU A 88 -14.69 10.64 -5.64
C LEU A 88 -13.69 11.12 -4.56
N GLU A 89 -13.56 10.39 -3.46
CA GLU A 89 -12.60 10.67 -2.39
C GLU A 89 -11.21 10.03 -2.63
N CYS A 90 -11.12 9.13 -3.61
CA CYS A 90 -9.99 8.23 -3.76
C CYS A 90 -8.72 8.91 -4.28
N GLY A 91 -7.69 8.96 -3.44
CA GLY A 91 -6.38 9.47 -3.82
C GLY A 91 -6.24 10.97 -3.72
N MET A 92 -7.16 11.62 -3.05
CA MET A 92 -7.13 13.07 -2.78
C MET A 92 -6.68 13.33 -1.34
N PHE A 93 -5.72 14.23 -1.16
CA PHE A 93 -5.20 14.59 0.16
C PHE A 93 -6.23 15.24 1.07
N SER A 94 -7.22 15.96 0.50
CA SER A 94 -8.33 16.57 1.23
C SER A 94 -9.19 15.56 1.99
N HIS A 95 -9.21 14.30 1.53
CA HIS A 95 -9.96 13.20 2.15
C HIS A 95 -9.11 12.32 3.05
N GLY A 96 -7.89 12.78 3.36
CA GLY A 96 -6.99 12.14 4.29
C GLY A 96 -5.81 11.42 3.64
N PHE A 97 -4.78 11.24 4.45
CA PHE A 97 -3.51 10.65 4.02
C PHE A 97 -2.81 9.96 5.20
N ALA A 98 -1.86 9.10 4.86
CA ALA A 98 -0.91 8.53 5.78
C ALA A 98 0.46 9.17 5.56
N ARG A 99 1.18 9.43 6.66
CA ARG A 99 2.59 9.77 6.62
C ARG A 99 3.40 8.47 6.69
N ALA A 100 4.28 8.26 5.73
CA ALA A 100 5.23 7.16 5.71
C ALA A 100 6.65 7.73 5.77
N ARG A 101 7.50 7.17 6.63
CA ARG A 101 8.91 7.55 6.76
C ARG A 101 9.78 6.44 6.21
N CYS A 102 10.82 6.80 5.46
CA CYS A 102 11.85 5.87 5.04
C CYS A 102 12.83 5.64 6.19
N ASP A 103 13.03 4.40 6.59
CA ASP A 103 13.94 4.06 7.68
C ASP A 103 15.41 4.28 7.29
N ASP A 104 15.75 4.15 6.00
CA ASP A 104 17.12 4.27 5.51
C ASP A 104 17.61 5.72 5.40
N CYS A 105 16.76 6.63 4.88
CA CYS A 105 17.16 8.01 4.61
C CYS A 105 16.38 9.05 5.43
N GLY A 106 15.43 8.64 6.25
CA GLY A 106 14.61 9.52 7.09
C GLY A 106 13.62 10.40 6.32
N HIS A 107 13.49 10.22 5.00
CA HIS A 107 12.57 11.02 4.19
C HIS A 107 11.11 10.65 4.47
N ASP A 108 10.27 11.69 4.60
CA ASP A 108 8.84 11.53 4.82
C ASP A 108 8.06 11.68 3.51
N TYR A 109 7.07 10.81 3.31
CA TYR A 109 6.11 10.93 2.20
C TYR A 109 4.70 10.97 2.75
N PHE A 110 3.85 11.73 2.08
CA PHE A 110 2.42 11.72 2.33
C PHE A 110 1.72 10.91 1.24
N VAL A 111 0.94 9.93 1.65
CA VAL A 111 0.25 9.01 0.74
C VAL A 111 -1.25 9.17 0.96
N ALA A 112 -1.95 9.74 -0.03
CA ALA A 112 -3.40 9.90 0.04
C ALA A 112 -4.11 8.55 0.13
N PHE A 113 -5.18 8.48 0.92
CA PHE A 113 -5.96 7.27 1.09
C PHE A 113 -6.60 6.82 -0.21
N SER A 114 -6.70 5.51 -0.40
CA SER A 114 -7.34 4.90 -1.56
C SER A 114 -8.64 4.22 -1.14
N CYS A 115 -9.66 4.27 -2.01
CA CYS A 115 -10.98 3.67 -1.72
C CYS A 115 -10.95 2.15 -1.59
N LYS A 116 -9.88 1.49 -2.07
CA LYS A 116 -9.76 0.02 -2.19
C LYS A 116 -10.99 -0.65 -2.84
N GLY A 117 -11.84 0.17 -3.48
CA GLY A 117 -13.08 -0.25 -4.12
C GLY A 117 -12.79 -1.07 -5.38
N ARG A 118 -13.47 -2.21 -5.49
CA ARG A 118 -13.50 -3.03 -6.70
C ARG A 118 -14.72 -2.58 -7.52
N GLY A 119 -14.53 -2.21 -8.77
CA GLY A 119 -15.60 -1.86 -9.69
C GLY A 119 -15.47 -0.45 -10.26
N VAL A 120 -15.79 0.59 -9.50
CA VAL A 120 -15.83 1.96 -10.02
C VAL A 120 -14.44 2.57 -10.21
N CYS A 121 -13.54 2.43 -9.24
CA CYS A 121 -12.23 3.09 -9.29
C CYS A 121 -11.21 2.34 -10.16
N PRO A 122 -10.82 2.89 -11.34
CA PRO A 122 -9.87 2.21 -12.24
C PRO A 122 -8.52 1.93 -11.58
N SER A 123 -8.01 2.89 -10.81
CA SER A 123 -6.71 2.79 -10.13
C SER A 123 -6.67 1.70 -9.06
N CYS A 124 -7.75 1.50 -8.32
CA CYS A 124 -7.83 0.45 -7.30
C CYS A 124 -8.06 -0.92 -7.95
N ASN A 125 -8.84 -1.00 -9.03
CA ASN A 125 -9.02 -2.21 -9.82
C ASN A 125 -7.71 -2.73 -10.41
N THR A 126 -6.93 -1.86 -11.05
CA THR A 126 -5.65 -2.24 -11.66
C THR A 126 -4.67 -2.76 -10.62
N ARG A 127 -4.61 -2.13 -9.44
CA ARG A 127 -3.73 -2.56 -8.35
C ARG A 127 -4.10 -3.94 -7.81
N THR A 128 -5.39 -4.23 -7.69
CA THR A 128 -5.89 -5.54 -7.23
C THR A 128 -5.62 -6.64 -8.26
N ARG A 129 -5.85 -6.37 -9.54
CA ARG A 129 -5.56 -7.31 -10.65
C ARG A 129 -4.07 -7.64 -10.73
N GLY A 130 -3.20 -6.63 -10.64
CA GLY A 130 -1.75 -6.84 -10.69
C GLY A 130 -1.20 -7.68 -9.51
N ALA A 131 -1.81 -7.60 -8.34
CA ALA A 131 -1.44 -8.43 -7.19
C ALA A 131 -1.88 -9.90 -7.36
N TRP A 132 -3.03 -10.12 -8.00
CA TRP A 132 -3.55 -11.46 -8.26
C TRP A 132 -2.69 -12.22 -9.28
N TRP A 133 -2.31 -11.58 -10.40
CA TRP A 133 -1.44 -12.16 -11.43
C TRP A 133 -0.04 -12.52 -10.90
N ARG A 134 0.49 -11.78 -9.94
CA ARG A 134 1.79 -12.09 -9.33
C ARG A 134 1.76 -13.35 -8.48
N ARG A 135 0.65 -13.65 -7.81
CA ARG A 135 0.50 -14.88 -7.01
C ARG A 135 0.38 -16.16 -7.84
N GLN A 136 0.02 -16.06 -9.10
CA GLN A 136 -0.14 -17.25 -9.97
C GLN A 136 1.14 -17.62 -10.71
N ARG A 137 2.23 -16.86 -10.57
CA ARG A 137 3.51 -17.12 -11.22
C ARG A 137 4.55 -17.77 -10.28
N THR A 138 4.22 -18.05 -9.05
CA THR A 138 5.04 -18.82 -8.11
C THR A 138 4.51 -20.23 -7.97
#